data_4336483c07bf3638ae934a128d2014fb
#
_entry.id   4336483c07bf3638ae934a128d2014fb
#
_cell.length_a   1.000
_cell.length_b   1.000
_cell.length_c   1.000
_cell.angle_alpha   90.00
_cell.angle_beta   90.00
_cell.angle_gamma   90.00
#
_symmetry.space_group_name_H-M   'P 1'
#
loop_
_entity.id
_entity.type
_entity.pdbx_description
1 polymer ?
#
loop_
_entity_poly.entity_id
_entity_poly.type
_entity_poly.pdbx_seq_one_letter_code
_entity_poly.pdbx_strand_id
1 'polypeptide(L)'
;MTSKKTLALLALAPCVFAVSQVHADEQTDNRLVQVSAQLGKIDAQITLAKTDDEKHALLAQKLSTQSEKATLEAKKTKEAEDAKKQAEDAEKARIEGLKNPQYTNQETNSYPQLQCTWGAKVLAPWAGDHWGNGGMWAASAASEGFVVDTTPEIGSLICFTEGEFGHIAYVKDVNPDNGQIQILEANYGGSGYQADPRGIGNYRGWFTPQGNIHYIHNKKA
;
A
#
# COMPACT_ATOMS: atom_id res chain seq x y z
N MET A 1 5.35 23.05 -31.75
CA MET A 1 6.37 22.03 -31.45
C MET A 1 6.98 22.35 -30.09
N THR A 2 6.44 21.80 -29.01
CA THR A 2 7.03 21.91 -27.66
C THR A 2 6.78 20.60 -26.91
N SER A 3 7.82 19.86 -26.85
CA SER A 3 8.35 18.97 -25.81
C SER A 3 7.39 18.15 -24.96
N LYS A 4 7.12 16.92 -25.40
CA LYS A 4 6.73 15.79 -24.56
C LYS A 4 7.99 15.06 -24.09
N LYS A 5 8.61 15.49 -23.00
CA LYS A 5 9.66 14.73 -22.30
C LYS A 5 9.72 15.23 -20.85
N THR A 6 8.91 14.70 -19.97
CA THR A 6 9.18 14.65 -18.52
C THR A 6 8.07 13.83 -17.81
N LEU A 7 8.05 12.51 -17.97
CA LEU A 7 7.23 11.64 -17.12
C LEU A 7 7.78 10.20 -17.01
N ALA A 8 9.09 10.04 -17.01
CA ALA A 8 9.72 8.71 -16.93
C ALA A 8 10.72 8.57 -15.79
N LEU A 9 10.69 9.42 -14.76
CA LEU A 9 11.73 9.40 -13.71
C LEU A 9 11.21 9.18 -12.29
N LEU A 10 9.94 8.84 -12.07
CA LEU A 10 9.40 8.62 -10.71
C LEU A 10 9.21 7.14 -10.31
N ALA A 11 9.42 6.18 -11.19
CA ALA A 11 9.19 4.77 -10.90
C ALA A 11 10.44 4.00 -10.41
N LEU A 12 11.64 4.59 -10.43
CA LEU A 12 12.88 3.91 -10.02
C LEU A 12 13.39 4.29 -8.62
N ALA A 13 12.84 5.33 -8.00
CA ALA A 13 13.31 5.82 -6.71
C ALA A 13 13.07 4.83 -5.52
N PRO A 14 11.94 4.12 -5.41
CA PRO A 14 11.72 3.24 -4.25
C PRO A 14 12.63 2.01 -4.21
N CYS A 15 12.98 1.42 -5.36
CA CYS A 15 13.84 0.23 -5.38
C CYS A 15 15.30 0.52 -5.04
N VAL A 16 15.85 1.65 -5.48
CA VAL A 16 17.24 2.04 -5.19
C VAL A 16 17.38 2.44 -3.72
N PHE A 17 16.37 3.08 -3.14
CA PHE A 17 16.37 3.47 -1.74
C PHE A 17 16.26 2.24 -0.82
N ALA A 18 15.43 1.26 -1.13
CA ALA A 18 15.29 0.02 -0.36
C ALA A 18 16.59 -0.79 -0.36
N VAL A 19 17.29 -0.89 -1.50
CA VAL A 19 18.56 -1.62 -1.61
C VAL A 19 19.67 -0.93 -0.82
N SER A 20 19.76 0.41 -0.82
CA SER A 20 20.76 1.14 -0.05
C SER A 20 20.51 1.07 1.48
N GLN A 21 19.26 1.01 1.91
CA GLN A 21 18.88 0.88 3.32
C GLN A 21 19.22 -0.51 3.87
N VAL A 22 18.93 -1.58 3.13
CA VAL A 22 19.29 -2.96 3.51
C VAL A 22 20.80 -3.12 3.68
N HIS A 23 21.63 -2.50 2.83
CA HIS A 23 23.08 -2.56 2.96
C HIS A 23 23.60 -1.75 4.15
N ALA A 24 22.98 -0.63 4.49
CA ALA A 24 23.37 0.20 5.64
C ALA A 24 23.04 -0.51 6.97
N ASP A 25 21.90 -1.17 7.05
CA ASP A 25 21.48 -1.99 8.20
C ASP A 25 22.43 -3.16 8.43
N GLU A 26 22.82 -3.88 7.37
CA GLU A 26 23.75 -5.00 7.45
C GLU A 26 25.15 -4.56 7.94
N GLN A 27 25.65 -3.42 7.49
CA GLN A 27 26.92 -2.87 7.97
C GLN A 27 26.87 -2.49 9.45
N THR A 28 25.77 -1.87 9.91
CA THR A 28 25.58 -1.49 11.31
C THR A 28 25.48 -2.72 12.20
N ASP A 29 24.76 -3.75 11.78
CA ASP A 29 24.63 -5.02 12.50
C ASP A 29 25.97 -5.76 12.61
N ASN A 30 26.72 -5.85 11.51
CA ASN A 30 28.05 -6.45 11.50
C ASN A 30 29.00 -5.69 12.44
N ARG A 31 28.93 -4.36 12.48
CA ARG A 31 29.75 -3.56 13.39
C ARG A 31 29.35 -3.77 14.86
N LEU A 32 28.06 -3.85 15.18
CA LEU A 32 27.57 -4.16 16.53
C LEU A 32 28.05 -5.51 17.03
N VAL A 33 28.07 -6.54 16.18
CA VAL A 33 28.63 -7.85 16.51
C VAL A 33 30.12 -7.74 16.84
N GLN A 34 30.91 -7.04 16.01
CA GLN A 34 32.35 -6.83 16.22
C GLN A 34 32.66 -6.08 17.53
N VAL A 35 31.93 -4.98 17.77
CA VAL A 35 32.08 -4.15 18.98
C VAL A 35 31.71 -4.94 20.25
N SER A 36 30.66 -5.76 20.18
CA SER A 36 30.25 -6.62 21.29
C SER A 36 31.29 -7.72 21.59
N ALA A 37 31.88 -8.32 20.56
CA ALA A 37 32.95 -9.28 20.72
C ALA A 37 34.25 -8.62 21.29
N GLN A 38 34.54 -7.38 20.89
CA GLN A 38 35.65 -6.61 21.40
C GLN A 38 35.48 -6.30 22.89
N LEU A 39 34.29 -5.91 23.35
CA LEU A 39 33.97 -5.71 24.76
C LEU A 39 34.23 -6.96 25.59
N GLY A 40 33.81 -8.14 25.10
CA GLY A 40 34.09 -9.42 25.79
C GLY A 40 35.58 -9.72 25.93
N LYS A 41 36.40 -9.38 24.93
CA LYS A 41 37.86 -9.53 24.97
C LYS A 41 38.47 -8.58 25.99
N ILE A 42 38.05 -7.30 26.03
CA ILE A 42 38.51 -6.31 26.99
C ILE A 42 38.20 -6.74 28.43
N ASP A 43 36.99 -7.27 28.66
CA ASP A 43 36.58 -7.76 29.99
C ASP A 43 37.49 -8.93 30.49
N ALA A 44 37.81 -9.86 29.59
CA ALA A 44 38.74 -10.93 29.89
C ALA A 44 40.17 -10.40 30.21
N GLN A 45 40.64 -9.40 29.46
CA GLN A 45 41.94 -8.77 29.70
C GLN A 45 41.98 -8.02 31.04
N ILE A 46 40.93 -7.29 31.42
CA ILE A 46 40.82 -6.62 32.71
C ILE A 46 40.98 -7.62 33.85
N THR A 47 40.40 -8.81 33.73
CA THR A 47 40.48 -9.88 34.74
C THR A 47 41.90 -10.43 34.88
N LEU A 48 42.70 -10.40 33.82
CA LEU A 48 44.06 -10.92 33.78
C LEU A 48 45.13 -9.87 34.06
N ALA A 49 44.77 -8.59 34.06
CA ALA A 49 45.71 -7.50 34.25
C ALA A 49 46.36 -7.54 35.65
N LYS A 50 47.69 -7.38 35.67
CA LYS A 50 48.53 -7.53 36.90
C LYS A 50 48.85 -6.20 37.55
N THR A 51 48.74 -5.10 36.82
CA THR A 51 49.07 -3.76 37.33
C THR A 51 47.87 -2.83 37.29
N ASP A 52 47.84 -1.81 38.12
CA ASP A 52 46.76 -0.83 38.13
C ASP A 52 46.78 0.04 36.87
N ASP A 53 47.93 0.31 36.31
CA ASP A 53 48.10 1.05 35.05
C ASP A 53 47.47 0.27 33.86
N GLU A 54 47.74 -1.04 33.77
CA GLU A 54 47.10 -1.90 32.77
C GLU A 54 45.58 -1.90 32.90
N LYS A 55 45.07 -2.01 34.14
CA LYS A 55 43.61 -1.97 34.38
C LYS A 55 43.01 -0.64 34.00
N HIS A 56 43.64 0.47 34.31
CA HIS A 56 43.16 1.81 33.94
C HIS A 56 43.10 2.00 32.44
N ALA A 57 44.13 1.55 31.71
CA ALA A 57 44.13 1.62 30.24
C ALA A 57 43.02 0.79 29.62
N LEU A 58 42.79 -0.44 30.11
CA LEU A 58 41.73 -1.33 29.63
C LEU A 58 40.32 -0.80 29.96
N LEU A 59 40.16 -0.17 31.14
CA LEU A 59 38.88 0.47 31.51
C LEU A 59 38.56 1.67 30.61
N ALA A 60 39.56 2.47 30.23
CA ALA A 60 39.39 3.57 29.29
C ALA A 60 38.99 3.06 27.91
N GLN A 61 39.62 1.96 27.43
CA GLN A 61 39.27 1.30 26.19
C GLN A 61 37.86 0.71 26.23
N LYS A 62 37.49 0.08 27.35
CA LYS A 62 36.11 -0.43 27.55
C LYS A 62 35.08 0.68 27.42
N LEU A 63 35.29 1.81 28.10
CA LEU A 63 34.37 2.95 28.05
C LEU A 63 34.18 3.49 26.63
N SER A 64 35.30 3.65 25.90
CA SER A 64 35.24 4.09 24.49
C SER A 64 34.46 3.11 23.62
N THR A 65 34.70 1.81 23.78
CA THR A 65 33.99 0.75 23.01
C THR A 65 32.51 0.66 23.38
N GLN A 66 32.16 0.88 24.66
CA GLN A 66 30.76 0.98 25.10
C GLN A 66 30.06 2.20 24.50
N SER A 67 30.74 3.34 24.41
CA SER A 67 30.19 4.54 23.75
C SER A 67 29.94 4.32 22.26
N GLU A 68 30.86 3.64 21.57
CA GLU A 68 30.66 3.26 20.17
C GLU A 68 29.45 2.36 20.03
N LYS A 69 29.31 1.32 20.87
CA LYS A 69 28.17 0.43 20.87
C LYS A 69 26.85 1.18 21.05
N ALA A 70 26.77 2.06 22.05
CA ALA A 70 25.57 2.85 22.31
C ALA A 70 25.20 3.76 21.11
N THR A 71 26.21 4.34 20.45
CA THR A 71 25.98 5.15 19.24
C THR A 71 25.41 4.33 18.08
N LEU A 72 25.93 3.11 17.86
CA LEU A 72 25.44 2.21 16.83
C LEU A 72 24.02 1.73 17.13
N GLU A 73 23.71 1.39 18.39
CA GLU A 73 22.35 1.00 18.81
C GLU A 73 21.35 2.15 18.64
N ALA A 74 21.72 3.38 19.01
CA ALA A 74 20.89 4.55 18.80
C ALA A 74 20.66 4.85 17.32
N LYS A 75 21.68 4.66 16.47
CA LYS A 75 21.57 4.79 15.03
C LYS A 75 20.58 3.77 14.47
N LYS A 76 20.70 2.49 14.84
CA LYS A 76 19.81 1.42 14.40
C LYS A 76 18.36 1.69 14.81
N THR A 77 18.12 2.11 16.04
CA THR A 77 16.77 2.46 16.53
C THR A 77 16.17 3.59 15.71
N LYS A 78 16.93 4.64 15.44
CA LYS A 78 16.47 5.77 14.63
C LYS A 78 16.15 5.37 13.20
N GLU A 79 17.01 4.57 12.56
CA GLU A 79 16.76 4.06 11.19
C GLU A 79 15.48 3.23 11.13
N ALA A 80 15.22 2.37 12.13
CA ALA A 80 13.99 1.59 12.21
C ALA A 80 12.73 2.47 12.40
N GLU A 81 12.83 3.52 13.23
CA GLU A 81 11.73 4.48 13.42
C GLU A 81 11.46 5.29 12.15
N ASP A 82 12.51 5.76 11.47
CA ASP A 82 12.39 6.50 10.21
C ASP A 82 11.78 5.62 9.10
N ALA A 83 12.21 4.36 8.99
CA ALA A 83 11.66 3.39 8.03
C ALA A 83 10.18 3.11 8.30
N LYS A 84 9.80 2.91 9.58
CA LYS A 84 8.40 2.72 9.97
C LYS A 84 7.54 3.92 9.60
N LYS A 85 8.02 5.13 9.90
CA LYS A 85 7.30 6.36 9.55
C LYS A 85 7.14 6.51 8.04
N GLN A 86 8.18 6.23 7.27
CA GLN A 86 8.10 6.28 5.80
C GLN A 86 7.08 5.28 5.25
N ALA A 87 7.02 4.06 5.79
CA ALA A 87 6.03 3.07 5.41
C ALA A 87 4.59 3.52 5.74
N GLU A 88 4.38 4.12 6.93
CA GLU A 88 3.08 4.68 7.33
C GLU A 88 2.65 5.85 6.41
N ASP A 89 3.58 6.76 6.10
CA ASP A 89 3.32 7.90 5.22
C ASP A 89 3.03 7.44 3.77
N ALA A 90 3.75 6.43 3.28
CA ALA A 90 3.52 5.84 1.95
C ALA A 90 2.16 5.15 1.88
N GLU A 91 1.77 4.39 2.90
CA GLU A 91 0.46 3.73 2.96
C GLU A 91 -0.68 4.75 3.04
N LYS A 92 -0.52 5.81 3.83
CA LYS A 92 -1.49 6.90 3.88
C LYS A 92 -1.66 7.59 2.53
N ALA A 93 -0.57 7.86 1.82
CA ALA A 93 -0.60 8.44 0.48
C ALA A 93 -1.26 7.48 -0.54
N ARG A 94 -1.02 6.17 -0.44
CA ARG A 94 -1.67 5.15 -1.25
C ARG A 94 -3.18 5.15 -1.05
N ILE A 95 -3.63 5.14 0.20
CA ILE A 95 -5.07 5.16 0.55
C ILE A 95 -5.71 6.45 0.03
N GLU A 96 -5.07 7.59 0.20
CA GLU A 96 -5.60 8.87 -0.31
C GLU A 96 -5.70 8.87 -1.84
N GLY A 97 -4.74 8.28 -2.55
CA GLY A 97 -4.82 8.07 -3.99
C GLY A 97 -6.00 7.19 -4.41
N LEU A 98 -6.29 6.12 -3.64
CA LEU A 98 -7.46 5.26 -3.89
C LEU A 98 -8.80 5.97 -3.62
N LYS A 99 -8.85 6.88 -2.64
CA LYS A 99 -10.05 7.70 -2.39
C LYS A 99 -10.34 8.70 -3.50
N ASN A 100 -9.31 9.08 -4.26
CA ASN A 100 -9.37 10.05 -5.35
C ASN A 100 -8.81 9.45 -6.65
N PRO A 101 -9.43 8.39 -7.20
CA PRO A 101 -8.91 7.68 -8.34
C PRO A 101 -8.90 8.56 -9.59
N GLN A 102 -7.84 8.42 -10.40
CA GLN A 102 -7.75 9.07 -11.69
C GLN A 102 -8.61 8.35 -12.71
N TYR A 103 -9.26 9.11 -13.59
CA TYR A 103 -10.05 8.55 -14.70
C TYR A 103 -9.10 8.11 -15.81
N THR A 104 -8.99 6.81 -16.00
CA THR A 104 -8.07 6.19 -16.96
C THR A 104 -8.82 5.34 -17.99
N ASN A 105 -8.13 4.96 -19.07
CA ASN A 105 -8.65 4.02 -20.09
C ASN A 105 -9.99 4.40 -20.72
N GLN A 106 -10.35 5.69 -20.75
CA GLN A 106 -11.64 6.10 -21.31
C GLN A 106 -11.76 5.79 -22.81
N GLU A 107 -10.66 5.88 -23.56
CA GLU A 107 -10.61 5.62 -25.00
C GLU A 107 -10.52 4.12 -25.34
N THR A 108 -9.94 3.31 -24.48
CA THR A 108 -9.69 1.87 -24.68
C THR A 108 -10.65 0.98 -23.89
N ASN A 109 -11.61 1.56 -23.21
CA ASN A 109 -12.57 0.85 -22.39
C ASN A 109 -13.52 0.03 -23.25
N SER A 110 -13.57 -1.30 -23.04
CA SER A 110 -14.40 -2.24 -23.80
C SER A 110 -15.89 -2.18 -23.46
N TYR A 111 -16.25 -1.51 -22.37
CA TYR A 111 -17.65 -1.40 -21.92
C TYR A 111 -18.35 -0.17 -22.53
N PRO A 112 -19.67 -0.25 -22.77
CA PRO A 112 -20.44 0.87 -23.29
C PRO A 112 -20.33 2.10 -22.39
N GLN A 113 -20.00 3.23 -22.99
CA GLN A 113 -19.78 4.50 -22.28
C GLN A 113 -20.99 4.87 -21.39
N LEU A 114 -20.71 5.46 -20.24
CA LEU A 114 -21.66 5.87 -19.21
C LEU A 114 -22.43 4.72 -18.52
N GLN A 115 -22.19 3.45 -18.86
CA GLN A 115 -22.73 2.33 -18.10
C GLN A 115 -21.93 2.12 -16.79
N CYS A 116 -22.52 1.43 -15.82
CA CYS A 116 -21.86 1.12 -14.55
C CYS A 116 -20.53 0.38 -14.74
N THR A 117 -20.50 -0.57 -15.68
CA THR A 117 -19.30 -1.33 -16.05
C THR A 117 -18.21 -0.45 -16.66
N TRP A 118 -18.58 0.51 -17.52
CA TRP A 118 -17.64 1.50 -18.03
C TRP A 118 -17.06 2.36 -16.90
N GLY A 119 -17.92 2.89 -16.03
CA GLY A 119 -17.48 3.72 -14.91
C GLY A 119 -16.54 2.99 -13.95
N ALA A 120 -16.87 1.74 -13.61
CA ALA A 120 -16.01 0.89 -12.77
C ALA A 120 -14.65 0.63 -13.43
N LYS A 121 -14.62 0.32 -14.75
CA LYS A 121 -13.36 0.11 -15.50
C LYS A 121 -12.50 1.36 -15.61
N VAL A 122 -13.11 2.54 -15.76
CA VAL A 122 -12.38 3.84 -15.75
C VAL A 122 -11.66 4.08 -14.43
N LEU A 123 -12.29 3.72 -13.30
CA LEU A 123 -11.77 3.93 -11.95
C LEU A 123 -10.86 2.80 -11.48
N ALA A 124 -11.08 1.59 -12.01
CA ALA A 124 -10.33 0.38 -11.71
C ALA A 124 -9.78 -0.25 -13.01
N PRO A 125 -8.70 0.32 -13.59
CA PRO A 125 -8.15 -0.15 -14.87
C PRO A 125 -7.65 -1.60 -14.82
N TRP A 126 -7.43 -2.13 -13.63
CA TRP A 126 -7.05 -3.52 -13.39
C TRP A 126 -8.20 -4.53 -13.59
N ALA A 127 -9.46 -4.08 -13.62
CA ALA A 127 -10.59 -4.97 -13.88
C ALA A 127 -10.54 -5.55 -15.30
N GLY A 128 -11.10 -6.74 -15.51
CA GLY A 128 -11.11 -7.40 -16.81
C GLY A 128 -11.97 -6.65 -17.86
N ASP A 129 -11.65 -6.87 -19.14
CA ASP A 129 -12.31 -6.18 -20.26
C ASP A 129 -13.61 -6.84 -20.71
N HIS A 130 -13.90 -8.08 -20.26
CA HIS A 130 -15.02 -8.89 -20.74
C HIS A 130 -15.75 -9.63 -19.62
N TRP A 131 -15.93 -9.00 -18.45
CA TRP A 131 -16.60 -9.60 -17.30
C TRP A 131 -18.14 -9.59 -17.39
N GLY A 132 -18.70 -9.08 -18.50
CA GLY A 132 -20.14 -9.04 -18.75
C GLY A 132 -20.87 -7.90 -18.06
N ASN A 133 -22.14 -8.11 -17.72
CA ASN A 133 -22.96 -7.15 -16.98
C ASN A 133 -22.48 -6.98 -15.54
N GLY A 134 -22.80 -5.86 -14.90
CA GLY A 134 -22.31 -5.50 -13.58
C GLY A 134 -22.45 -6.60 -12.52
N GLY A 135 -23.58 -7.30 -12.49
CA GLY A 135 -23.83 -8.40 -11.55
C GLY A 135 -23.01 -9.68 -11.84
N MET A 136 -22.39 -9.79 -13.01
CA MET A 136 -21.55 -10.95 -13.40
C MET A 136 -20.09 -10.79 -12.98
N TRP A 137 -19.68 -9.56 -12.65
CA TRP A 137 -18.27 -9.25 -12.43
C TRP A 137 -17.63 -10.04 -11.29
N ALA A 138 -18.36 -10.31 -10.21
CA ALA A 138 -17.86 -11.11 -9.09
C ALA A 138 -17.46 -12.53 -9.55
N ALA A 139 -18.31 -13.21 -10.30
CA ALA A 139 -18.04 -14.55 -10.80
C ALA A 139 -16.92 -14.56 -11.85
N SER A 140 -16.92 -13.59 -12.76
CA SER A 140 -15.88 -13.47 -13.80
C SER A 140 -14.52 -13.18 -13.18
N ALA A 141 -14.44 -12.24 -12.22
CA ALA A 141 -13.21 -11.94 -11.50
C ALA A 141 -12.68 -13.15 -10.71
N ALA A 142 -13.55 -13.86 -10.01
CA ALA A 142 -13.17 -15.08 -9.29
C ALA A 142 -12.60 -16.16 -10.24
N SER A 143 -13.17 -16.32 -11.44
CA SER A 143 -12.66 -17.26 -12.45
C SER A 143 -11.27 -16.88 -12.97
N GLU A 144 -10.92 -15.61 -12.94
CA GLU A 144 -9.59 -15.10 -13.30
C GLU A 144 -8.62 -15.03 -12.10
N GLY A 145 -9.02 -15.52 -10.91
CA GLY A 145 -8.19 -15.62 -9.71
C GLY A 145 -8.06 -14.31 -8.94
N PHE A 146 -9.01 -13.40 -9.07
CA PHE A 146 -9.14 -12.27 -8.15
C PHE A 146 -9.76 -12.72 -6.82
N VAL A 147 -9.40 -12.06 -5.73
CA VAL A 147 -10.07 -12.26 -4.44
C VAL A 147 -11.45 -11.61 -4.53
N VAL A 148 -12.47 -12.41 -4.20
CA VAL A 148 -13.89 -11.97 -4.16
C VAL A 148 -14.46 -12.40 -2.81
N ASP A 149 -14.92 -11.44 -2.02
CA ASP A 149 -15.48 -11.68 -0.69
C ASP A 149 -16.61 -10.69 -0.34
N THR A 150 -16.95 -10.58 0.94
CA THR A 150 -17.99 -9.68 1.46
C THR A 150 -17.44 -8.53 2.30
N THR A 151 -16.12 -8.31 2.30
CA THR A 151 -15.44 -7.28 3.09
C THR A 151 -15.13 -6.06 2.22
N PRO A 152 -15.67 -4.87 2.54
CA PRO A 152 -15.34 -3.65 1.78
C PRO A 152 -13.89 -3.21 2.01
N GLU A 153 -13.21 -2.85 0.92
CA GLU A 153 -11.88 -2.24 0.96
C GLU A 153 -11.86 -1.02 0.03
N ILE A 154 -11.18 0.06 0.45
CA ILE A 154 -11.00 1.25 -0.40
C ILE A 154 -10.20 0.84 -1.65
N GLY A 155 -10.73 1.17 -2.83
CA GLY A 155 -10.14 0.76 -4.10
C GLY A 155 -10.65 -0.57 -4.65
N SER A 156 -11.47 -1.33 -3.92
CA SER A 156 -12.17 -2.51 -4.41
C SER A 156 -13.37 -2.11 -5.29
N LEU A 157 -13.96 -3.10 -5.96
CA LEU A 157 -15.23 -2.93 -6.68
C LEU A 157 -16.35 -3.64 -5.92
N ILE A 158 -17.47 -2.95 -5.68
CA ILE A 158 -18.67 -3.56 -5.14
C ILE A 158 -19.58 -4.02 -6.29
N CYS A 159 -19.91 -5.30 -6.29
CA CYS A 159 -20.79 -5.96 -7.25
C CYS A 159 -22.14 -6.26 -6.59
N PHE A 160 -23.21 -5.65 -7.08
CA PHE A 160 -24.60 -5.95 -6.72
C PHE A 160 -25.13 -6.94 -7.74
N THR A 161 -25.44 -8.17 -7.31
CA THR A 161 -25.82 -9.26 -8.21
C THR A 161 -27.33 -9.33 -8.47
N GLU A 162 -28.12 -8.54 -7.78
CA GLU A 162 -29.58 -8.55 -7.90
C GLU A 162 -30.06 -7.80 -9.15
N GLY A 163 -31.20 -8.22 -9.67
CA GLY A 163 -31.81 -7.68 -10.90
C GLY A 163 -31.25 -8.34 -12.17
N GLU A 164 -31.78 -7.95 -13.33
CA GLU A 164 -31.47 -8.58 -14.63
C GLU A 164 -29.98 -8.37 -15.01
N PHE A 165 -29.43 -7.20 -14.75
CA PHE A 165 -28.06 -6.83 -15.15
C PHE A 165 -27.12 -6.66 -13.94
N GLY A 166 -27.68 -6.59 -12.73
CA GLY A 166 -26.93 -6.21 -11.55
C GLY A 166 -26.32 -4.80 -11.66
N HIS A 167 -25.37 -4.49 -10.79
CA HIS A 167 -24.65 -3.20 -10.79
C HIS A 167 -23.23 -3.38 -10.29
N ILE A 168 -22.33 -2.48 -10.71
CA ILE A 168 -20.93 -2.46 -10.29
C ILE A 168 -20.51 -1.03 -10.01
N ALA A 169 -19.73 -0.82 -8.93
CA ALA A 169 -19.22 0.49 -8.56
C ALA A 169 -17.84 0.37 -7.89
N TYR A 170 -17.14 1.49 -7.81
CA TYR A 170 -15.83 1.60 -7.14
C TYR A 170 -16.01 2.02 -5.69
N VAL A 171 -15.41 1.34 -4.75
CA VAL A 171 -15.42 1.69 -3.32
C VAL A 171 -14.43 2.83 -3.08
N LYS A 172 -14.97 4.02 -2.86
CA LYS A 172 -14.22 5.24 -2.62
C LYS A 172 -13.71 5.35 -1.19
N ASP A 173 -14.54 5.01 -0.22
CA ASP A 173 -14.23 5.11 1.20
C ASP A 173 -15.00 4.07 2.03
N VAL A 174 -14.44 3.71 3.17
CA VAL A 174 -15.03 2.78 4.14
C VAL A 174 -14.95 3.42 5.52
N ASN A 175 -16.07 3.51 6.22
CA ASN A 175 -16.11 3.98 7.59
C ASN A 175 -15.82 2.81 8.55
N PRO A 176 -14.69 2.83 9.27
CA PRO A 176 -14.30 1.72 10.14
C PRO A 176 -15.18 1.56 11.36
N ASP A 177 -15.91 2.62 11.77
CA ASP A 177 -16.70 2.61 13.00
C ASP A 177 -18.06 1.93 12.82
N ASN A 178 -18.65 2.01 11.62
CA ASN A 178 -20.00 1.52 11.35
C ASN A 178 -20.15 0.66 10.08
N GLY A 179 -19.06 0.46 9.33
CA GLY A 179 -19.05 -0.33 8.11
C GLY A 179 -19.79 0.29 6.92
N GLN A 180 -20.23 1.56 7.00
CA GLN A 180 -20.75 2.27 5.84
C GLN A 180 -19.67 2.52 4.81
N ILE A 181 -20.09 2.62 3.56
CA ILE A 181 -19.17 2.92 2.46
C ILE A 181 -19.63 4.12 1.65
N GLN A 182 -18.69 4.73 0.94
CA GLN A 182 -18.96 5.62 -0.19
C GLN A 182 -18.50 4.93 -1.48
N ILE A 183 -19.24 5.12 -2.55
CA ILE A 183 -18.90 4.57 -3.86
C ILE A 183 -18.87 5.66 -4.94
N LEU A 184 -18.09 5.40 -5.99
CA LEU A 184 -18.18 6.12 -7.24
C LEU A 184 -18.81 5.18 -8.27
N GLU A 185 -19.90 5.62 -8.89
CA GLU A 185 -20.70 4.81 -9.80
C GLU A 185 -21.15 5.65 -10.99
N ALA A 186 -21.33 5.00 -12.13
CA ALA A 186 -22.02 5.55 -13.30
C ALA A 186 -23.36 4.85 -13.48
N ASN A 187 -24.27 5.45 -14.28
CA ASN A 187 -25.60 4.93 -14.55
C ASN A 187 -26.47 4.73 -13.27
N TYR A 188 -26.28 5.58 -12.27
CA TYR A 188 -27.06 5.54 -11.04
C TYR A 188 -28.51 5.98 -11.29
N GLY A 189 -29.47 5.13 -10.91
CA GLY A 189 -30.91 5.39 -11.13
C GLY A 189 -31.35 5.21 -12.58
N GLY A 190 -30.47 4.76 -13.47
CA GLY A 190 -30.84 4.33 -14.82
C GLY A 190 -31.60 3.01 -14.80
N SER A 191 -32.52 2.80 -15.76
CA SER A 191 -33.19 1.54 -15.95
C SER A 191 -32.61 0.78 -17.16
N GLY A 192 -32.07 -0.39 -16.89
CA GLY A 192 -31.54 -1.26 -17.95
C GLY A 192 -30.29 -0.62 -18.63
N TYR A 193 -30.37 -0.49 -19.96
CA TYR A 193 -29.27 0.05 -20.77
C TYR A 193 -29.23 1.58 -20.89
N GLN A 194 -30.11 2.29 -20.19
CA GLN A 194 -30.10 3.75 -20.23
C GLN A 194 -28.98 4.30 -19.33
N ALA A 195 -28.01 4.94 -19.96
CA ALA A 195 -26.93 5.60 -19.24
C ALA A 195 -27.43 6.82 -18.47
N ASP A 196 -26.93 6.99 -17.24
CA ASP A 196 -27.11 8.23 -16.48
C ASP A 196 -26.24 9.33 -17.08
N PRO A 197 -26.83 10.41 -17.61
CA PRO A 197 -26.06 11.48 -18.25
C PRO A 197 -25.14 12.24 -17.30
N ARG A 198 -25.30 12.08 -15.99
CA ARG A 198 -24.42 12.68 -14.97
C ARG A 198 -23.03 12.04 -14.93
N GLY A 199 -22.89 10.81 -15.48
CA GLY A 199 -21.61 10.10 -15.49
C GLY A 199 -21.21 9.51 -14.14
N ILE A 200 -19.91 9.51 -13.86
CA ILE A 200 -19.36 8.93 -12.61
C ILE A 200 -19.52 9.93 -11.45
N GLY A 201 -20.10 9.46 -10.33
CA GLY A 201 -20.27 10.29 -9.13
C GLY A 201 -20.54 9.50 -7.87
N ASN A 202 -20.43 10.17 -6.72
CA ASN A 202 -20.85 9.63 -5.41
C ASN A 202 -22.30 10.06 -5.13
N TYR A 203 -23.24 9.36 -5.71
CA TYR A 203 -24.65 9.73 -5.64
C TYR A 203 -25.35 9.31 -4.36
N ARG A 204 -24.85 8.29 -3.66
CA ARG A 204 -25.46 7.74 -2.44
C ARG A 204 -24.92 8.36 -1.15
N GLY A 205 -23.78 9.05 -1.20
CA GLY A 205 -23.07 9.47 0.01
C GLY A 205 -22.63 8.26 0.86
N TRP A 206 -22.67 8.37 2.17
CA TRP A 206 -22.45 7.24 3.08
C TRP A 206 -23.70 6.38 3.17
N PHE A 207 -23.56 5.07 2.92
CA PHE A 207 -24.67 4.13 3.03
C PHE A 207 -24.18 2.75 3.47
N THR A 208 -25.10 1.95 4.01
CA THR A 208 -24.86 0.52 4.30
C THR A 208 -25.36 -0.30 3.12
N PRO A 209 -24.49 -1.01 2.39
CA PRO A 209 -24.91 -1.88 1.28
C PRO A 209 -25.84 -2.98 1.77
N GLN A 210 -26.84 -3.30 0.97
CA GLN A 210 -27.82 -4.37 1.25
C GLN A 210 -27.98 -5.27 0.02
N GLY A 211 -28.55 -6.45 0.23
CA GLY A 211 -28.77 -7.44 -0.79
C GLY A 211 -27.58 -8.39 -0.99
N ASN A 212 -27.59 -9.09 -2.10
CA ASN A 212 -26.51 -10.02 -2.46
C ASN A 212 -25.35 -9.25 -3.11
N ILE A 213 -24.35 -8.90 -2.30
CA ILE A 213 -23.19 -8.10 -2.70
C ILE A 213 -21.88 -8.86 -2.52
N HIS A 214 -20.95 -8.56 -3.41
CA HIS A 214 -19.56 -9.05 -3.34
C HIS A 214 -18.59 -7.90 -3.59
N TYR A 215 -17.41 -7.99 -2.98
CA TYR A 215 -16.31 -7.07 -3.27
C TYR A 215 -15.23 -7.80 -4.05
N ILE A 216 -14.73 -7.15 -5.09
CA ILE A 216 -13.65 -7.65 -5.95
C ILE A 216 -12.40 -6.83 -5.61
N HIS A 217 -11.36 -7.50 -5.17
CA HIS A 217 -10.12 -6.85 -4.77
C HIS A 217 -9.08 -6.87 -5.89
N ASN A 218 -8.34 -5.76 -6.04
CA ASN A 218 -7.20 -5.74 -6.95
C ASN A 218 -6.18 -6.81 -6.52
N LYS A 219 -5.61 -7.52 -7.48
CA LYS A 219 -4.46 -8.39 -7.20
C LYS A 219 -3.33 -7.50 -6.68
N LYS A 220 -2.90 -7.71 -5.45
CA LYS A 220 -1.74 -6.99 -4.91
C LYS A 220 -0.54 -7.28 -5.81
N ALA A 221 0.06 -6.20 -6.35
CA ALA A 221 1.29 -6.27 -7.11
C ALA A 221 2.47 -6.69 -6.21
#